data_b69d2e24dc3f45d5222f6965f12d3454
#
_entry.id   b69d2e24dc3f45d5222f6965f12d3454
#
_cell.length_a   1.000
_cell.length_b   1.000
_cell.length_c   1.000
_cell.angle_alpha   90.00
_cell.angle_beta   90.00
_cell.angle_gamma   90.00
#
_symmetry.space_group_name_H-M   'P 1'
#
loop_
_entity.id
_entity.type
_entity.pdbx_description
1 polymer ?
#
loop_
_entity_poly.entity_id
_entity_poly.type
_entity_poly.pdbx_seq_one_letter_code
_entity_poly.pdbx_strand_id
1 'polypeptide(L)'
;HRLAKKATIASLVYQAAQLGALIFTGGAVGIGTYYALQYGFQGLGLVLSLELLGVSRDYELEADQLGVQYVWKAGYNPEGFIEFFDIMASQEGYAAKTSCFRTHPAFYDRILGAFREVSFLPEQERAIDNTREFETIQAKMKKIDEDLEKQDKDHPSLFKREACWPGEP
;
A
#
# COMPACT_ATOMS: atom_id res chain seq x y z
N HIS A 1 -4.32 2.51 13.37
CA HIS A 1 -4.51 2.45 14.83
C HIS A 1 -4.77 1.04 15.37
N ARG A 2 -5.66 0.24 14.76
CA ARG A 2 -5.97 -1.15 15.21
C ARG A 2 -4.81 -2.11 14.97
N LEU A 3 -4.14 -2.02 13.82
CA LEU A 3 -2.96 -2.84 13.48
C LEU A 3 -1.77 -2.54 14.41
N ALA A 4 -1.48 -1.26 14.66
CA ALA A 4 -0.42 -0.87 15.57
C ALA A 4 -0.64 -1.42 17.00
N LYS A 5 -1.87 -1.36 17.51
CA LYS A 5 -2.21 -1.95 18.82
C LYS A 5 -1.99 -3.46 18.85
N LYS A 6 -2.40 -4.20 17.81
CA LYS A 6 -2.20 -5.65 17.73
C LYS A 6 -0.71 -6.02 17.69
N ALA A 7 0.09 -5.30 16.89
CA ALA A 7 1.53 -5.50 16.82
C ALA A 7 2.23 -5.22 18.16
N THR A 8 1.84 -4.16 18.85
CA THR A 8 2.38 -3.81 20.17
C THR A 8 2.04 -4.88 21.21
N ILE A 9 0.79 -5.37 21.25
CA ILE A 9 0.38 -6.43 22.18
C ILE A 9 1.15 -7.72 21.89
N ALA A 10 1.27 -8.12 20.62
CA ALA A 10 2.03 -9.30 20.23
C ALA A 10 3.50 -9.22 20.64
N SER A 11 4.15 -8.06 20.48
CA SER A 11 5.54 -7.87 20.89
C SER A 11 5.72 -7.92 22.40
N LEU A 12 4.79 -7.37 23.18
CA LEU A 12 4.82 -7.43 24.64
C LEU A 12 4.63 -8.84 25.18
N VAL A 13 3.67 -9.59 24.64
CA VAL A 13 3.44 -11.00 24.99
C VAL A 13 4.68 -11.84 24.66
N TYR A 14 5.32 -11.59 23.54
CA TYR A 14 6.55 -12.24 23.14
C TYR A 14 7.70 -11.99 24.12
N GLN A 15 7.96 -10.73 24.48
CA GLN A 15 9.01 -10.37 25.42
C GLN A 15 8.77 -10.99 26.81
N ALA A 16 7.52 -11.01 27.26
CA ALA A 16 7.15 -11.64 28.52
C ALA A 16 7.37 -13.16 28.49
N ALA A 17 7.07 -13.82 27.37
CA ALA A 17 7.32 -15.26 27.20
C ALA A 17 8.81 -15.61 27.19
N GLN A 18 9.65 -14.78 26.54
CA GLN A 18 11.11 -14.97 26.56
C GLN A 18 11.69 -14.81 27.97
N LEU A 19 11.30 -13.78 28.68
CA LEU A 19 11.74 -13.54 30.07
C LEU A 19 11.26 -14.67 31.00
N GLY A 20 10.01 -15.12 30.84
CA GLY A 20 9.46 -16.24 31.59
C GLY A 20 10.25 -17.52 31.37
N ALA A 21 10.59 -17.85 30.12
CA ALA A 21 11.38 -19.02 29.79
C ALA A 21 12.77 -19.02 30.45
N LEU A 22 13.45 -17.86 30.43
CA LEU A 22 14.76 -17.69 31.10
C LEU A 22 14.69 -17.87 32.61
N ILE A 23 13.66 -17.33 33.24
CA ILE A 23 13.50 -17.37 34.72
C ILE A 23 13.13 -18.77 35.19
N PHE A 24 12.23 -19.47 34.47
CA PHE A 24 11.68 -20.76 34.91
C PHE A 24 12.56 -21.96 34.57
N THR A 25 13.37 -21.90 33.51
CA THR A 25 14.11 -23.10 33.06
C THR A 25 15.59 -23.11 33.44
N GLY A 26 16.23 -22.01 33.75
CA GLY A 26 17.63 -21.88 34.21
C GLY A 26 18.68 -22.75 33.49
N GLY A 27 19.96 -22.31 33.48
CA GLY A 27 21.08 -23.11 32.97
C GLY A 27 21.05 -23.44 31.48
N ALA A 28 21.66 -24.54 31.06
CA ALA A 28 21.79 -24.96 29.66
C ALA A 28 20.42 -25.25 28.97
N VAL A 29 19.43 -25.71 29.73
CA VAL A 29 18.06 -25.92 29.24
C VAL A 29 17.40 -24.55 28.91
N GLY A 30 17.65 -23.56 29.73
CA GLY A 30 17.16 -22.20 29.51
C GLY A 30 17.69 -21.57 28.23
N ILE A 31 18.98 -21.78 27.92
CA ILE A 31 19.61 -21.30 26.68
C ILE A 31 19.00 -21.99 25.44
N GLY A 32 18.84 -23.32 25.48
CA GLY A 32 18.21 -24.09 24.40
C GLY A 32 16.77 -23.65 24.15
N THR A 33 15.99 -23.47 25.22
CA THR A 33 14.61 -23.01 25.15
C THR A 33 14.50 -21.57 24.63
N TYR A 34 15.43 -20.71 25.03
CA TYR A 34 15.52 -19.34 24.52
C TYR A 34 15.73 -19.31 23.01
N TYR A 35 16.69 -20.07 22.49
CA TYR A 35 16.93 -20.13 21.04
C TYR A 35 15.77 -20.78 20.30
N ALA A 36 15.17 -21.85 20.81
CA ALA A 36 14.01 -22.48 20.21
C ALA A 36 12.80 -21.51 20.13
N LEU A 37 12.57 -20.74 21.20
CA LEU A 37 11.58 -19.67 21.18
C LEU A 37 11.97 -18.58 20.17
N GLN A 38 13.22 -18.13 20.15
CA GLN A 38 13.66 -17.07 19.25
C GLN A 38 13.51 -17.44 17.78
N TYR A 39 13.89 -18.64 17.38
CA TYR A 39 13.70 -19.12 16.01
C TYR A 39 12.24 -19.44 15.68
N GLY A 40 11.50 -20.01 16.62
CA GLY A 40 10.07 -20.24 16.48
C GLY A 40 9.29 -18.94 16.32
N PHE A 41 9.66 -17.90 17.05
CA PHE A 41 9.04 -16.58 16.94
C PHE A 41 9.46 -15.81 15.69
N GLN A 42 10.66 -16.01 15.16
CA GLN A 42 11.02 -15.43 13.85
C GLN A 42 10.14 -15.99 12.74
N GLY A 43 9.89 -17.31 12.76
CA GLY A 43 8.94 -17.96 11.85
C GLY A 43 7.51 -17.46 12.06
N LEU A 44 7.07 -17.36 13.31
CA LEU A 44 5.76 -16.80 13.66
C LEU A 44 5.65 -15.32 13.29
N GLY A 45 6.72 -14.55 13.48
CA GLY A 45 6.81 -13.15 13.06
C GLY A 45 6.63 -12.98 11.55
N LEU A 46 7.19 -13.88 10.76
CA LEU A 46 6.98 -13.87 9.30
C LEU A 46 5.52 -14.16 8.95
N VAL A 47 4.90 -15.18 9.55
CA VAL A 47 3.48 -15.53 9.33
C VAL A 47 2.58 -14.37 9.73
N LEU A 48 2.80 -13.79 10.91
CA LEU A 48 2.05 -12.60 11.36
C LEU A 48 2.25 -11.40 10.45
N SER A 49 3.45 -11.20 9.91
CA SER A 49 3.73 -10.12 8.96
C SER A 49 2.95 -10.31 7.65
N LEU A 50 2.87 -11.53 7.14
CA LEU A 50 2.09 -11.85 5.94
C LEU A 50 0.58 -11.66 6.18
N GLU A 51 0.09 -12.05 7.36
CA GLU A 51 -1.30 -11.84 7.75
C GLU A 51 -1.62 -10.35 7.91
N LEU A 52 -0.72 -9.57 8.51
CA LEU A 52 -0.85 -8.12 8.62
C LEU A 52 -0.85 -7.41 7.25
N LEU A 53 -0.07 -7.89 6.27
CA LEU A 53 -0.11 -7.40 4.90
C LEU A 53 -1.44 -7.70 4.23
N GLY A 54 -2.03 -8.88 4.45
CA GLY A 54 -3.37 -9.23 3.97
C GLY A 54 -4.43 -8.28 4.52
N VAL A 55 -4.45 -8.10 5.84
CA VAL A 55 -5.39 -7.17 6.51
C VAL A 55 -5.18 -5.71 6.06
N SER A 56 -3.95 -5.30 5.77
CA SER A 56 -3.66 -3.96 5.24
C SER A 56 -4.28 -3.75 3.87
N ARG A 57 -4.23 -4.76 3.00
CA ARG A 57 -4.86 -4.72 1.67
C ARG A 57 -6.37 -4.61 1.72
N ASP A 58 -7.00 -5.35 2.64
CA ASP A 58 -8.45 -5.27 2.83
C ASP A 58 -8.88 -3.86 3.25
N TYR A 59 -8.11 -3.21 4.12
CA TYR A 59 -8.37 -1.82 4.48
C TYR A 59 -8.14 -0.83 3.33
N GLU A 60 -7.20 -1.10 2.43
CA GLU A 60 -7.03 -0.26 1.24
C GLU A 60 -8.20 -0.40 0.28
N LEU A 61 -8.68 -1.62 0.05
CA LEU A 61 -9.88 -1.85 -0.76
C LEU A 61 -11.13 -1.21 -0.14
N GLU A 62 -11.29 -1.30 1.18
CA GLU A 62 -12.36 -0.61 1.90
C GLU A 62 -12.23 0.92 1.75
N ALA A 63 -11.01 1.46 1.84
CA ALA A 63 -10.75 2.87 1.66
C ALA A 63 -11.05 3.34 0.23
N ASP A 64 -10.75 2.52 -0.77
CA ASP A 64 -11.07 2.81 -2.16
C ASP A 64 -12.59 2.89 -2.37
N GLN A 65 -13.36 1.94 -1.83
CA GLN A 65 -14.81 1.94 -1.89
C GLN A 65 -15.41 3.20 -1.24
N LEU A 66 -14.93 3.56 -0.06
CA LEU A 66 -15.35 4.80 0.60
C LEU A 66 -14.92 6.04 -0.19
N GLY A 67 -13.74 6.01 -0.81
CA GLY A 67 -13.24 7.08 -1.66
C GLY A 67 -14.17 7.35 -2.85
N VAL A 68 -14.58 6.30 -3.56
CA VAL A 68 -15.55 6.39 -4.66
C VAL A 68 -16.86 7.01 -4.20
N GLN A 69 -17.41 6.57 -3.05
CA GLN A 69 -18.64 7.12 -2.48
C GLN A 69 -18.49 8.60 -2.11
N TYR A 70 -17.35 8.99 -1.55
CA TYR A 70 -17.11 10.38 -1.17
C TYR A 70 -16.97 11.30 -2.39
N VAL A 71 -16.27 10.84 -3.44
CA VAL A 71 -16.17 11.54 -4.72
C VAL A 71 -17.57 11.79 -5.29
N TRP A 72 -18.40 10.75 -5.35
CA TRP A 72 -19.78 10.85 -5.80
C TRP A 72 -20.62 11.81 -4.94
N LYS A 73 -20.56 11.69 -3.60
CA LYS A 73 -21.29 12.58 -2.67
C LYS A 73 -20.85 14.03 -2.78
N ALA A 74 -19.61 14.29 -3.14
CA ALA A 74 -19.07 15.63 -3.37
C ALA A 74 -19.49 16.22 -4.73
N GLY A 75 -20.21 15.46 -5.56
CA GLY A 75 -20.69 15.90 -6.88
C GLY A 75 -19.71 15.72 -8.01
N TYR A 76 -18.59 15.03 -7.77
CA TYR A 76 -17.62 14.68 -8.81
C TYR A 76 -17.96 13.36 -9.49
N ASN A 77 -17.47 13.20 -10.73
CA ASN A 77 -17.59 11.96 -11.47
C ASN A 77 -16.74 10.85 -10.79
N PRO A 78 -17.38 9.78 -10.26
CA PRO A 78 -16.66 8.72 -9.59
C PRO A 78 -15.82 7.83 -10.54
N GLU A 79 -16.06 7.88 -11.87
CA GLU A 79 -15.26 7.18 -12.86
C GLU A 79 -13.81 7.66 -12.88
N GLY A 80 -13.55 8.92 -12.51
CA GLY A 80 -12.22 9.46 -12.36
C GLY A 80 -11.35 8.68 -11.37
N PHE A 81 -11.95 7.93 -10.44
CA PHE A 81 -11.24 7.04 -9.54
C PHE A 81 -10.66 5.81 -10.27
N ILE A 82 -11.41 5.30 -11.24
CA ILE A 82 -11.00 4.19 -12.11
C ILE A 82 -9.86 4.66 -13.03
N GLU A 83 -10.03 5.82 -13.66
CA GLU A 83 -9.02 6.42 -14.54
C GLU A 83 -7.70 6.67 -13.79
N PHE A 84 -7.76 7.14 -12.55
CA PHE A 84 -6.58 7.32 -11.71
C PHE A 84 -5.80 6.02 -11.55
N PHE A 85 -6.47 4.91 -11.20
CA PHE A 85 -5.80 3.62 -11.06
C PHE A 85 -5.31 3.05 -12.38
N ASP A 86 -6.00 3.33 -13.48
CA ASP A 86 -5.57 2.92 -14.81
C ASP A 86 -4.26 3.64 -15.23
N ILE A 87 -4.17 4.93 -14.98
CA ILE A 87 -2.94 5.70 -15.19
C ILE A 87 -1.79 5.15 -14.34
N MET A 88 -2.01 4.88 -13.05
CA MET A 88 -1.01 4.29 -12.17
C MET A 88 -0.57 2.91 -12.65
N ALA A 89 -1.51 2.07 -13.05
CA ALA A 89 -1.24 0.74 -13.58
C ALA A 89 -0.45 0.77 -14.89
N SER A 90 -0.69 1.75 -15.75
CA SER A 90 0.06 1.93 -17.00
C SER A 90 1.53 2.28 -16.76
N GLN A 91 1.84 2.95 -15.64
CA GLN A 91 3.21 3.32 -15.27
C GLN A 91 3.96 2.21 -14.51
N GLU A 92 3.26 1.49 -13.63
CA GLU A 92 3.86 0.48 -12.76
C GLU A 92 3.64 -0.98 -13.23
N GLY A 93 2.77 -1.16 -14.22
CA GLY A 93 2.38 -2.45 -14.79
C GLY A 93 1.10 -3.03 -14.17
N TYR A 94 0.30 -3.67 -15.02
CA TYR A 94 -0.91 -4.40 -14.65
C TYR A 94 -0.54 -5.76 -14.07
N ALA A 95 -0.40 -5.87 -12.75
CA ALA A 95 -0.25 -7.17 -12.13
C ALA A 95 -1.62 -7.83 -11.95
N ALA A 96 -1.84 -8.95 -12.63
CA ALA A 96 -3.10 -9.69 -12.57
C ALA A 96 -3.35 -10.37 -11.22
N LYS A 97 -2.33 -10.54 -10.39
CA LYS A 97 -2.45 -11.17 -9.06
C LYS A 97 -1.63 -10.43 -8.02
N THR A 98 -2.24 -10.24 -6.86
CA THR A 98 -1.55 -9.72 -5.67
C THR A 98 -0.58 -10.77 -5.15
N SER A 99 0.71 -10.45 -5.09
CA SER A 99 1.70 -11.29 -4.42
C SER A 99 1.57 -11.16 -2.90
N CYS A 100 1.78 -12.25 -2.16
CA CYS A 100 1.79 -12.22 -0.69
C CYS A 100 2.87 -11.30 -0.10
N PHE A 101 3.88 -10.94 -0.89
CA PHE A 101 4.95 -10.02 -0.49
C PHE A 101 4.70 -8.56 -0.88
N ARG A 102 3.65 -8.25 -1.64
CA ARG A 102 3.30 -6.86 -1.95
C ARG A 102 2.61 -6.21 -0.76
N THR A 103 2.97 -4.97 -0.50
CA THR A 103 2.35 -4.16 0.57
C THR A 103 0.97 -3.66 0.18
N HIS A 104 0.71 -3.45 -1.11
CA HIS A 104 -0.55 -2.93 -1.65
C HIS A 104 -1.25 -3.95 -2.55
N PRO A 105 -2.60 -3.89 -2.66
CA PRO A 105 -3.33 -4.66 -3.67
C PRO A 105 -2.84 -4.34 -5.08
N ALA A 106 -3.01 -5.29 -6.00
CA ALA A 106 -2.75 -5.01 -7.41
C ALA A 106 -3.73 -3.94 -7.93
N PHE A 107 -3.27 -3.07 -8.83
CA PHE A 107 -4.14 -2.04 -9.43
C PHE A 107 -5.36 -2.66 -10.10
N TYR A 108 -5.22 -3.85 -10.68
CA TYR A 108 -6.35 -4.59 -11.26
C TYR A 108 -7.46 -4.86 -10.25
N ASP A 109 -7.13 -5.29 -9.02
CA ASP A 109 -8.11 -5.55 -7.98
C ASP A 109 -8.79 -4.25 -7.51
N ARG A 110 -8.04 -3.16 -7.46
CA ARG A 110 -8.52 -1.83 -7.09
C ARG A 110 -9.46 -1.25 -8.15
N ILE A 111 -9.10 -1.40 -9.44
CA ILE A 111 -9.94 -1.00 -10.58
C ILE A 111 -11.27 -1.77 -10.54
N LEU A 112 -11.22 -3.10 -10.36
CA LEU A 112 -12.45 -3.91 -10.28
C LEU A 112 -13.31 -3.53 -9.08
N GLY A 113 -12.70 -3.25 -7.93
CA GLY A 113 -13.39 -2.78 -6.74
C GLY A 113 -14.10 -1.45 -6.97
N ALA A 114 -13.38 -0.48 -7.53
CA ALA A 114 -13.92 0.84 -7.87
C ALA A 114 -15.05 0.74 -8.92
N PHE A 115 -14.87 -0.07 -9.97
CA PHE A 115 -15.88 -0.29 -10.99
C PHE A 115 -17.20 -0.87 -10.41
N ARG A 116 -17.08 -1.84 -9.51
CA ARG A 116 -18.24 -2.40 -8.81
C ARG A 116 -18.97 -1.33 -8.01
N GLU A 117 -18.21 -0.53 -7.23
CA GLU A 117 -18.79 0.50 -6.39
C GLU A 117 -19.51 1.55 -7.22
N VAL A 118 -18.89 2.03 -8.31
CA VAL A 118 -19.50 2.98 -9.24
C VAL A 118 -20.81 2.42 -9.83
N SER A 119 -20.86 1.12 -10.17
CA SER A 119 -22.04 0.49 -10.75
C SER A 119 -23.25 0.42 -9.81
N PHE A 120 -23.06 0.56 -8.51
CA PHE A 120 -24.14 0.63 -7.51
C PHE A 120 -24.57 2.07 -7.18
N LEU A 121 -23.82 3.07 -7.61
CA LEU A 121 -24.16 4.46 -7.32
C LEU A 121 -25.22 4.94 -8.33
N PRO A 122 -26.18 5.77 -7.87
CA PRO A 122 -27.12 6.41 -8.77
C PRO A 122 -26.43 7.35 -9.76
N GLU A 123 -26.92 7.40 -10.97
CA GLU A 123 -26.43 8.31 -12.00
C GLU A 123 -26.57 9.77 -11.55
N GLN A 124 -25.56 10.59 -11.80
CA GLN A 124 -25.59 12.02 -11.54
C GLN A 124 -25.83 12.78 -12.85
N GLU A 125 -26.88 13.57 -12.90
CA GLU A 125 -27.20 14.37 -14.11
C GLU A 125 -26.11 15.40 -14.47
N ARG A 126 -25.33 15.84 -13.49
CA ARG A 126 -24.27 16.86 -13.63
C ARG A 126 -23.10 16.54 -12.73
N ALA A 127 -22.36 15.51 -13.07
CA ALA A 127 -21.10 15.24 -12.38
C ALA A 127 -20.03 16.24 -12.80
N ILE A 128 -19.16 16.60 -11.86
CA ILE A 128 -17.99 17.47 -12.09
C ILE A 128 -16.82 16.58 -12.49
N ASP A 129 -16.33 16.70 -13.71
CA ASP A 129 -15.12 15.99 -14.17
C ASP A 129 -13.85 16.79 -13.85
N ASN A 130 -13.94 18.11 -13.93
CA ASN A 130 -12.78 18.98 -13.74
C ASN A 130 -13.20 20.36 -13.21
N THR A 131 -12.27 21.07 -12.56
CA THR A 131 -12.45 22.45 -12.13
C THR A 131 -11.35 23.36 -12.69
N ARG A 132 -11.68 24.64 -12.89
CA ARG A 132 -10.70 25.62 -13.37
C ARG A 132 -9.52 25.78 -12.40
N GLU A 133 -9.75 25.62 -11.11
CA GLU A 133 -8.72 25.64 -10.07
C GLU A 133 -7.76 24.47 -10.24
N PHE A 134 -8.27 23.28 -10.51
CA PHE A 134 -7.47 22.08 -10.75
C PHE A 134 -6.62 22.24 -12.02
N GLU A 135 -7.19 22.71 -13.12
CA GLU A 135 -6.46 22.98 -14.37
C GLU A 135 -5.30 23.95 -14.13
N THR A 136 -5.55 25.00 -13.33
CA THR A 136 -4.52 25.97 -12.97
C THR A 136 -3.37 25.35 -12.18
N ILE A 137 -3.69 24.47 -11.23
CA ILE A 137 -2.69 23.74 -10.44
C ILE A 137 -1.91 22.77 -11.32
N GLN A 138 -2.60 22.02 -12.18
CA GLN A 138 -1.99 21.08 -13.10
C GLN A 138 -0.99 21.77 -14.05
N ALA A 139 -1.37 22.93 -14.60
CA ALA A 139 -0.48 23.73 -15.44
C ALA A 139 0.77 24.22 -14.67
N LYS A 140 0.63 24.61 -13.40
CA LYS A 140 1.75 24.98 -12.54
C LYS A 140 2.66 23.80 -12.25
N MET A 141 2.11 22.63 -11.93
CA MET A 141 2.88 21.43 -11.67
C MET A 141 3.68 20.99 -12.88
N LYS A 142 3.06 21.00 -14.07
CA LYS A 142 3.74 20.69 -15.32
C LYS A 142 4.94 21.62 -15.58
N LYS A 143 4.78 22.92 -15.31
CA LYS A 143 5.88 23.88 -15.46
C LYS A 143 7.02 23.61 -14.47
N ILE A 144 6.70 23.25 -13.23
CA ILE A 144 7.71 22.89 -12.22
C ILE A 144 8.47 21.63 -12.66
N ASP A 145 7.77 20.64 -13.19
CA ASP A 145 8.36 19.41 -13.68
C ASP A 145 9.33 19.65 -14.85
N GLU A 146 8.92 20.46 -15.83
CA GLU A 146 9.76 20.90 -16.93
C GLU A 146 11.02 21.68 -16.47
N ASP A 147 10.88 22.50 -15.43
CA ASP A 147 12.01 23.25 -14.88
C ASP A 147 12.97 22.33 -14.08
N LEU A 148 12.43 21.33 -13.37
CA LEU A 148 13.23 20.30 -12.68
C LEU A 148 13.98 19.42 -13.69
N GLU A 149 13.35 19.00 -14.77
CA GLU A 149 13.99 18.22 -15.83
C GLU A 149 15.14 18.99 -16.50
N LYS A 150 15.01 20.30 -16.66
CA LYS A 150 16.09 21.14 -17.16
C LYS A 150 17.27 21.21 -16.18
N GLN A 151 16.98 21.38 -14.90
CA GLN A 151 18.01 21.40 -13.85
C GLN A 151 18.73 20.06 -13.73
N ASP A 152 18.02 18.94 -13.89
CA ASP A 152 18.60 17.59 -13.82
C ASP A 152 19.51 17.29 -15.03
N LYS A 153 19.26 17.92 -16.18
CA LYS A 153 20.15 17.85 -17.35
C LYS A 153 21.46 18.61 -17.13
N ASP A 154 21.40 19.74 -16.42
CA ASP A 154 22.58 20.57 -16.12
C ASP A 154 23.38 20.00 -14.92
N HIS A 155 22.72 19.29 -14.02
CA HIS A 155 23.30 18.61 -12.87
C HIS A 155 22.81 17.16 -12.80
N PRO A 156 23.39 16.24 -13.62
CA PRO A 156 22.93 14.86 -13.64
C PRO A 156 23.06 14.24 -12.26
N SER A 157 21.92 13.86 -11.67
CA SER A 157 21.90 13.19 -10.38
C SER A 157 22.50 11.79 -10.55
N LEU A 158 23.25 11.34 -9.54
CA LEU A 158 23.80 9.97 -9.48
C LEU A 158 22.75 8.87 -9.43
N PHE A 159 21.47 9.25 -9.31
CA PHE A 159 20.32 8.38 -9.31
C PHE A 159 19.54 8.51 -10.64
N LYS A 160 20.15 8.07 -11.74
CA LYS A 160 19.31 7.57 -12.83
C LYS A 160 18.59 6.34 -12.28
N ARG A 161 17.30 6.47 -12.06
CA ARG A 161 16.41 5.34 -11.85
C ARG A 161 16.40 4.54 -13.16
N GLU A 162 17.40 3.73 -13.37
CA GLU A 162 17.30 2.68 -14.36
C GLU A 162 16.16 1.79 -13.88
N ALA A 163 15.14 1.66 -14.71
CA ALA A 163 14.05 0.74 -14.44
C ALA A 163 14.68 -0.61 -14.08
N CYS A 164 14.47 -1.08 -12.86
CA CYS A 164 14.85 -2.41 -12.42
C CYS A 164 13.98 -3.43 -13.15
N TRP A 165 14.14 -3.54 -14.45
CA TRP A 165 13.61 -4.63 -15.23
C TRP A 165 14.76 -5.18 -16.07
N PRO A 166 15.28 -6.37 -15.75
CA PRO A 166 16.17 -7.06 -16.65
C PRO A 166 15.35 -7.41 -17.89
N GLY A 167 15.82 -6.90 -19.03
CA GLY A 167 15.23 -7.21 -20.32
C GLY A 167 15.06 -8.72 -20.52
N GLU A 168 13.95 -9.09 -21.08
CA GLU A 168 13.70 -10.41 -21.60
C GLU A 168 14.73 -10.75 -22.70
N PRO A 169 15.08 -12.05 -22.83
CA PRO A 169 15.97 -12.52 -23.91
C PRO A 169 15.29 -12.44 -25.26
#